data_b8ee68a186ddddbd30e7b708aebb6ceb
#
_entry.id   b8ee68a186ddddbd30e7b708aebb6ceb
#
_cell.length_a   1.000
_cell.length_b   1.000
_cell.length_c   1.000
_cell.angle_alpha   90.00
_cell.angle_beta   90.00
_cell.angle_gamma   90.00
#
_symmetry.space_group_name_H-M   'P 1'
#
loop_
_entity.id
_entity.type
_entity.pdbx_description
1 polymer ?
#
loop_
_entity_poly.entity_id
_entity_poly.type
_entity_poly.pdbx_seq_one_letter_code
_entity_poly.pdbx_strand_id
1 'polypeptide(L)'
;RYREFGAGIERRFGKALAETGGRGDTVELDLKKPAMIDRVILMEQIAEGERIREYSVAGWVKDQWRPLCRGQSVGHKRIERFEPVEVSKVRLSVGKSAAEPLIRKLAVFRAGERQEARP
;
A
#
# COMPACT_ATOMS: atom_id res chain seq x y z
N ARG A 1 1.58 -4.72 26.96
CA ARG A 1 1.45 -5.08 26.18
C ARG A 1 2.00 -4.36 25.28
N TYR A 2 3.01 -4.16 24.76
CA TYR A 2 3.52 -3.56 23.97
C TYR A 2 3.23 -3.54 22.99
N ARG A 3 3.14 -4.43 22.76
CA ARG A 3 2.77 -4.43 21.61
C ARG A 3 1.53 -3.84 21.74
N GLU A 4 1.07 -3.52 22.80
CA GLU A 4 -0.10 -2.95 22.88
C GLU A 4 -0.17 -1.71 22.22
N PHE A 5 0.87 -0.85 22.20
CA PHE A 5 0.83 0.34 21.54
C PHE A 5 0.69 0.14 20.14
N GLY A 6 1.43 -0.75 19.55
CA GLY A 6 1.33 -0.99 18.18
C GLY A 6 0.00 -1.63 17.91
N ALA A 7 -0.46 -2.44 18.84
CA ALA A 7 -1.71 -3.11 18.64
C ALA A 7 -2.83 -2.10 18.64
N GLY A 8 -2.67 -1.02 19.36
CA GLY A 8 -3.71 -0.03 19.41
C GLY A 8 -3.90 0.61 18.05
N ILE A 9 -2.83 0.85 17.35
CA ILE A 9 -2.92 1.46 16.05
C ILE A 9 -3.52 0.48 15.09
N GLU A 10 -3.15 -0.79 15.18
CA GLU A 10 -3.70 -1.78 14.32
C GLU A 10 -5.19 -1.91 14.51
N ARG A 11 -5.67 -1.79 15.72
CA ARG A 11 -7.07 -1.93 15.95
C ARG A 11 -7.80 -0.78 15.28
N ARG A 12 -7.23 0.39 15.28
CA ARG A 12 -7.86 1.53 14.71
C ARG A 12 -7.98 1.43 13.21
N PHE A 13 -6.93 0.99 12.51
CA PHE A 13 -6.95 0.89 11.08
C PHE A 13 -7.07 -0.53 10.57
N GLY A 14 -6.98 -1.51 11.44
CA GLY A 14 -7.00 -2.89 11.02
C GLY A 14 -5.60 -3.34 10.68
N LYS A 15 -5.43 -4.61 10.56
CA LYS A 15 -4.15 -5.16 10.17
C LYS A 15 -4.07 -5.17 8.66
N ALA A 16 -2.90 -5.07 8.14
CA ALA A 16 -2.70 -5.16 6.71
C ALA A 16 -3.17 -6.53 6.27
N LEU A 17 -3.90 -6.59 5.18
CA LEU A 17 -4.33 -7.85 4.61
C LEU A 17 -3.13 -8.54 4.01
N ALA A 18 -2.17 -7.77 3.51
CA ALA A 18 -0.93 -8.31 2.96
C ALA A 18 0.06 -7.16 2.85
N GLU A 19 1.34 -7.46 2.86
CA GLU A 19 2.34 -6.43 2.68
C GLU A 19 3.64 -7.02 2.14
N THR A 20 4.45 -6.18 1.51
CA THR A 20 5.73 -6.56 0.96
C THR A 20 6.62 -5.32 0.87
N GLY A 21 7.84 -5.49 0.43
CA GLY A 21 8.76 -4.40 0.16
C GLY A 21 9.67 -4.83 -0.96
N GLY A 22 10.56 -3.99 -1.38
CA GLY A 22 11.46 -4.34 -2.48
C GLY A 22 12.18 -3.15 -3.02
N ARG A 23 12.83 -3.32 -4.14
CA ARG A 23 13.56 -2.25 -4.78
C ARG A 23 13.28 -2.28 -6.28
N GLY A 24 13.57 -1.19 -6.94
CA GLY A 24 13.37 -1.10 -8.38
C GLY A 24 12.10 -0.36 -8.71
N ASP A 25 11.82 -0.24 -9.99
CA ASP A 25 10.70 0.54 -10.47
C ASP A 25 9.35 -0.12 -10.27
N THR A 26 9.31 -1.38 -9.97
CA THR A 26 8.05 -2.10 -9.83
C THR A 26 8.11 -3.05 -8.65
N VAL A 27 7.11 -2.98 -7.79
CA VAL A 27 6.99 -3.89 -6.67
C VAL A 27 5.59 -4.45 -6.70
N GLU A 28 5.46 -5.77 -6.67
CA GLU A 28 4.15 -6.41 -6.69
C GLU A 28 3.85 -7.16 -5.40
N LEU A 29 2.60 -7.13 -5.01
CA LEU A 29 2.13 -7.82 -3.83
C LEU A 29 1.04 -8.78 -4.27
N ASP A 30 1.23 -10.07 -4.02
CA ASP A 30 0.26 -11.08 -4.39
C ASP A 30 -0.52 -11.45 -3.13
N LEU A 31 -1.83 -11.22 -3.14
CA LEU A 31 -2.65 -11.49 -1.99
C LEU A 31 -3.02 -12.96 -1.87
N LYS A 32 -2.67 -13.75 -2.88
CA LYS A 32 -2.94 -15.17 -2.94
C LYS A 32 -4.39 -15.48 -3.29
N LYS A 33 -5.31 -14.68 -2.83
CA LYS A 33 -6.69 -14.84 -3.24
C LYS A 33 -7.33 -13.47 -3.21
N PRO A 34 -8.41 -13.26 -3.94
CA PRO A 34 -9.02 -11.95 -4.02
C PRO A 34 -9.48 -11.44 -2.66
N ALA A 35 -9.32 -10.16 -2.43
CA ALA A 35 -9.77 -9.54 -1.21
C ALA A 35 -10.17 -8.09 -1.52
N MET A 36 -11.13 -7.59 -0.76
CA MET A 36 -11.54 -6.20 -0.92
C MET A 36 -10.55 -5.32 -0.21
N ILE A 37 -10.12 -4.25 -0.85
CA ILE A 37 -9.25 -3.29 -0.22
C ILE A 37 -9.74 -1.90 -0.54
N ASP A 38 -9.49 -0.94 0.33
CA ASP A 38 -9.86 0.45 0.09
C ASP A 38 -8.72 1.39 0.46
N ARG A 39 -7.54 0.86 0.73
CA ARG A 39 -6.44 1.71 1.16
C ARG A 39 -5.11 1.01 0.97
N VAL A 40 -4.10 1.79 0.64
CA VAL A 40 -2.76 1.25 0.50
C VAL A 40 -1.83 2.18 1.27
N ILE A 41 -0.84 1.62 1.92
CA ILE A 41 0.17 2.40 2.62
C ILE A 41 1.51 2.11 1.96
N LEU A 42 2.22 3.17 1.63
CA LEU A 42 3.51 3.09 0.98
C LEU A 42 4.55 3.73 1.89
N MET A 43 5.72 3.13 2.00
CA MET A 43 6.81 3.70 2.76
C MET A 43 8.11 3.49 2.00
N GLU A 44 8.92 4.55 1.88
CA GLU A 44 10.24 4.44 1.27
C GLU A 44 11.25 4.16 2.37
N GLN A 45 12.38 3.60 2.01
CA GLN A 45 13.45 3.37 2.93
C GLN A 45 14.21 4.69 2.98
N ILE A 46 13.77 5.62 3.79
CA ILE A 46 14.30 6.97 3.78
C ILE A 46 15.71 7.15 4.35
N ALA A 47 16.26 6.10 4.94
CA ALA A 47 17.63 6.20 5.40
C ALA A 47 18.56 6.52 4.22
N GLU A 48 18.13 6.17 3.01
CA GLU A 48 18.92 6.42 1.82
C GLU A 48 18.41 7.67 1.09
N GLY A 49 17.49 8.39 1.68
CA GLY A 49 16.93 9.59 1.07
C GLY A 49 15.65 9.26 0.31
N GLU A 50 14.84 10.26 0.09
CA GLU A 50 13.60 10.07 -0.65
C GLU A 50 13.92 10.08 -2.13
N ARG A 51 13.54 9.05 -2.83
CA ARG A 51 13.88 8.90 -4.24
C ARG A 51 12.71 8.97 -5.19
N ILE A 52 11.53 8.56 -4.74
CA ILE A 52 10.36 8.51 -5.63
C ILE A 52 9.81 9.89 -5.89
N ARG A 53 9.65 10.23 -7.18
CA ARG A 53 9.13 11.52 -7.59
C ARG A 53 7.76 11.38 -8.28
N GLU A 54 7.41 10.15 -8.69
CA GLU A 54 6.15 9.93 -9.33
C GLU A 54 5.85 8.45 -9.27
N TYR A 55 4.65 8.07 -8.84
CA TYR A 55 4.29 6.67 -8.73
C TYR A 55 2.83 6.45 -9.05
N SER A 56 2.47 5.19 -9.30
CA SER A 56 1.08 4.80 -9.44
C SER A 56 0.92 3.41 -8.83
N VAL A 57 -0.30 3.11 -8.43
CA VAL A 57 -0.62 1.82 -7.85
C VAL A 57 -1.80 1.26 -8.63
N ALA A 58 -1.70 0.01 -9.05
CA ALA A 58 -2.78 -0.65 -9.77
C ALA A 58 -3.12 -1.96 -9.07
N GLY A 59 -4.34 -2.42 -9.26
CA GLY A 59 -4.79 -3.68 -8.71
C GLY A 59 -5.19 -4.62 -9.84
N TRP A 60 -5.01 -5.92 -9.62
CA TRP A 60 -5.39 -6.91 -10.60
C TRP A 60 -6.84 -7.28 -10.34
N VAL A 61 -7.73 -6.84 -11.23
CA VAL A 61 -9.16 -6.99 -11.08
C VAL A 61 -9.71 -7.67 -12.31
N LYS A 62 -10.35 -8.83 -12.12
CA LYS A 62 -10.94 -9.54 -13.25
C LYS A 62 -10.03 -9.64 -14.46
N ASP A 63 -8.85 -10.18 -14.21
CA ASP A 63 -7.89 -10.43 -15.27
C ASP A 63 -7.33 -9.20 -15.98
N GLN A 64 -7.30 -8.07 -15.34
CA GLN A 64 -6.61 -6.92 -15.91
C GLN A 64 -6.17 -5.96 -14.82
N TRP A 65 -5.15 -5.16 -15.12
CA TRP A 65 -4.67 -4.17 -14.18
C TRP A 65 -5.58 -2.96 -14.22
N ARG A 66 -5.93 -2.47 -13.05
CA ARG A 66 -6.82 -1.33 -12.97
C ARG A 66 -6.17 -0.29 -12.07
N PRO A 67 -6.09 0.98 -12.51
CA PRO A 67 -5.46 2.01 -11.68
C PRO A 67 -6.23 2.21 -10.39
N LEU A 68 -5.52 2.34 -9.28
CA LEU A 68 -6.14 2.60 -7.99
C LEU A 68 -5.81 4.01 -7.52
N CYS A 69 -4.55 4.42 -7.63
CA CYS A 69 -4.14 5.75 -7.20
C CYS A 69 -2.79 6.09 -7.79
N ARG A 70 -2.39 7.36 -7.68
CA ARG A 70 -1.08 7.79 -8.10
C ARG A 70 -0.72 9.06 -7.36
N GLY A 71 0.55 9.39 -7.32
CA GLY A 71 1.01 10.58 -6.61
C GLY A 71 2.42 10.93 -7.00
N GLN A 72 2.98 11.92 -6.30
CA GLN A 72 4.29 12.42 -6.66
C GLN A 72 5.41 12.02 -5.71
N SER A 73 5.15 11.78 -4.47
CA SER A 73 6.19 11.36 -3.56
C SER A 73 5.63 10.42 -2.53
N VAL A 74 6.47 9.58 -1.99
CA VAL A 74 6.06 8.64 -0.96
C VAL A 74 6.61 9.06 0.39
N GLY A 75 7.93 9.23 0.47
CA GLY A 75 8.57 9.64 1.69
C GLY A 75 8.45 8.61 2.80
N HIS A 76 8.40 9.11 4.03
CA HIS A 76 8.36 8.24 5.18
C HIS A 76 7.10 7.38 5.18
N LYS A 77 5.97 7.97 4.79
CA LYS A 77 4.74 7.22 4.79
C LYS A 77 3.70 7.93 3.95
N ARG A 78 3.03 7.20 3.09
CA ARG A 78 1.97 7.76 2.28
C ARG A 78 0.78 6.83 2.34
N ILE A 79 -0.40 7.37 2.66
CA ILE A 79 -1.63 6.59 2.73
C ILE A 79 -2.54 7.04 1.61
N GLU A 80 -2.96 6.11 0.76
CA GLU A 80 -3.88 6.42 -0.33
C GLU A 80 -5.17 5.67 -0.09
N ARG A 81 -6.29 6.37 -0.22
CA ARG A 81 -7.60 5.78 -0.05
C ARG A 81 -8.33 5.80 -1.37
N PHE A 82 -9.16 4.82 -1.61
CA PHE A 82 -9.93 4.74 -2.85
C PHE A 82 -11.18 3.93 -2.60
N GLU A 83 -12.06 3.86 -3.61
CA GLU A 83 -13.29 3.10 -3.47
C GLU A 83 -12.94 1.64 -3.30
N PRO A 84 -13.64 0.93 -2.43
CA PRO A 84 -13.33 -0.47 -2.20
C PRO A 84 -13.35 -1.25 -3.51
N VAL A 85 -12.39 -2.11 -3.69
CA VAL A 85 -12.28 -2.89 -4.90
C VAL A 85 -11.68 -4.25 -4.56
N GLU A 86 -12.14 -5.29 -5.24
CA GLU A 86 -11.63 -6.62 -4.99
C GLU A 86 -10.45 -6.88 -5.91
N VAL A 87 -9.30 -7.16 -5.32
CA VAL A 87 -8.09 -7.39 -6.11
C VAL A 87 -7.39 -8.65 -5.62
N SER A 88 -6.62 -9.28 -6.48
CA SER A 88 -5.82 -10.43 -6.09
C SER A 88 -4.34 -10.08 -6.07
N LYS A 89 -3.94 -8.97 -6.70
CA LYS A 89 -2.58 -8.50 -6.70
C LYS A 89 -2.57 -6.99 -6.74
N VAL A 90 -1.50 -6.40 -6.24
CA VAL A 90 -1.35 -4.95 -6.27
C VAL A 90 0.06 -4.66 -6.78
N ARG A 91 0.20 -3.68 -7.65
CA ARG A 91 1.49 -3.31 -8.21
C ARG A 91 1.77 -1.84 -7.99
N LEU A 92 2.93 -1.55 -7.44
CA LEU A 92 3.42 -0.19 -7.31
C LEU A 92 4.39 0.02 -8.47
N SER A 93 4.16 1.05 -9.27
CA SER A 93 5.05 1.38 -10.38
C SER A 93 5.59 2.79 -10.15
N VAL A 94 6.89 2.94 -10.24
CA VAL A 94 7.53 4.25 -10.05
C VAL A 94 7.85 4.83 -11.40
N GLY A 95 7.23 5.95 -11.74
CA GLY A 95 7.45 6.57 -13.04
C GLY A 95 8.69 7.43 -13.08
N LYS A 96 9.01 8.10 -11.97
CA LYS A 96 10.20 8.92 -11.89
C LYS A 96 10.83 8.79 -10.53
N SER A 97 12.15 8.72 -10.49
CA SER A 97 12.84 8.65 -9.22
C SER A 97 14.25 9.23 -9.37
N ALA A 98 14.81 9.70 -8.28
CA ALA A 98 16.16 10.26 -8.29
C ALA A 98 17.23 9.16 -8.33
N ALA A 99 16.89 7.97 -7.91
CA ALA A 99 17.79 6.83 -7.91
C ALA A 99 16.90 5.59 -7.83
N GLU A 100 17.48 4.42 -7.79
CA GLU A 100 16.69 3.19 -7.72
C GLU A 100 15.76 3.25 -6.53
N PRO A 101 14.45 3.10 -6.73
CA PRO A 101 13.52 3.16 -5.62
C PRO A 101 13.74 2.04 -4.60
N LEU A 102 13.62 2.39 -3.32
CA LEU A 102 13.74 1.42 -2.24
C LEU A 102 12.45 1.48 -1.45
N ILE A 103 11.64 0.44 -1.54
CA ILE A 103 10.34 0.40 -0.91
C ILE A 103 10.40 -0.39 0.38
N ARG A 104 10.21 0.29 1.48
CA ARG A 104 10.24 -0.36 2.77
C ARG A 104 8.94 -1.13 2.98
N LYS A 105 7.83 -0.57 2.52
CA LYS A 105 6.54 -1.22 2.72
C LYS A 105 5.53 -0.85 1.64
N LEU A 106 4.82 -1.85 1.16
CA LEU A 106 3.65 -1.69 0.34
C LEU A 106 2.62 -2.59 1.00
N ALA A 107 1.61 -2.02 1.63
CA ALA A 107 0.62 -2.79 2.37
C ALA A 107 -0.79 -2.38 1.97
N VAL A 108 -1.72 -3.32 2.00
CA VAL A 108 -3.11 -3.06 1.62
C VAL A 108 -4.04 -3.34 2.77
N PHE A 109 -5.11 -2.57 2.86
CA PHE A 109 -6.04 -2.63 3.98
C PHE A 109 -7.48 -2.50 3.56
N ARG A 110 -8.36 -2.94 4.42
CA ARG A 110 -9.77 -2.74 4.25
C ARG A 110 -10.28 -2.05 5.49
N ALA A 111 -9.97 -0.76 5.63
CA ALA A 111 -10.32 -0.03 6.82
C ALA A 111 -11.76 0.38 6.92
N GLY A 112 -12.40 0.55 5.80
CA GLY A 112 -13.77 0.97 5.82
C GLY A 112 -14.68 0.01 6.56
N GLU A 113 -14.40 -1.25 6.39
CA GLU A 113 -15.20 -2.24 7.01
C GLU A 113 -15.14 -2.13 8.50
N ARG A 114 -14.00 -1.77 9.03
CA ARG A 114 -13.83 -1.67 10.34
C ARG A 114 -14.56 -0.53 10.89
N GLN A 115 -14.67 0.53 10.18
CA GLN A 115 -15.32 1.65 10.65
C GLN A 115 -16.78 1.42 10.71
N GLU A 116 -17.32 0.65 9.83
CA GLU A 116 -18.72 0.38 9.82
C GLU A 116 -19.08 -0.45 10.99
N ALA A 117 -18.19 -1.23 11.48
CA ALA A 117 -18.50 -2.10 12.56
C ALA A 117 -18.62 -1.32 13.84
N ARG A 118 -18.20 0.00 13.83
CA ARG A 118 -18.26 0.63 14.98
C ARG A 118 -19.42 1.40 15.05
N PRO A 119 -20.32 1.38 15.81
CA PRO A 119 -21.55 2.13 15.90
C PRO A 119 -21.34 3.52 16.33
#